data_578825851bf42c53576a170bf0402e74
#
_entry.id   578825851bf42c53576a170bf0402e74
#
_cell.length_a   1.000
_cell.length_b   1.000
_cell.length_c   1.000
_cell.angle_alpha   90.00
_cell.angle_beta   90.00
_cell.angle_gamma   90.00
#
_symmetry.space_group_name_H-M   'P 1'
#
loop_
_entity.id
_entity.type
_entity.pdbx_description
1 polymer ?
#
loop_
_entity_poly.entity_id
_entity_poly.type
_entity_poly.pdbx_seq_one_letter_code
_entity_poly.pdbx_strand_id
1 'polypeptide(L)' 'MITFSEIKNSEEIRTYIALADESLVALGFTEHSFAHVTHVAETVKYLLETLGYSQREVELGQIAGYLHDIGN' A
#
# COMPACT_ATOMS: atom_id res chain seq x y z
N MET A 1 7.78 -0.23 17.15
CA MET A 1 8.11 0.11 15.74
C MET A 1 6.99 -0.38 14.84
N ILE A 2 6.46 0.46 13.98
CA ILE A 2 5.36 0.09 13.09
C ILE A 2 5.86 -0.85 11.99
N THR A 3 5.17 -1.96 11.78
CA THR A 3 5.50 -2.93 10.75
C THR A 3 4.51 -2.85 9.60
N PHE A 4 4.91 -3.35 8.44
CA PHE A 4 4.01 -3.44 7.29
C PHE A 4 2.79 -4.32 7.62
N SER A 5 2.99 -5.40 8.37
CA SER A 5 1.90 -6.28 8.79
C SER A 5 0.85 -5.54 9.62
N GLU A 6 1.29 -4.68 10.55
CA GLU A 6 0.36 -3.88 11.35
C GLU A 6 -0.44 -2.91 10.48
N ILE A 7 0.22 -2.25 9.52
CA ILE A 7 -0.43 -1.35 8.57
C ILE A 7 -1.45 -2.10 7.73
N LYS A 8 -1.06 -3.23 7.17
CA LYS A 8 -1.91 -4.04 6.29
C LYS A 8 -3.16 -4.56 7.01
N ASN A 9 -3.04 -4.85 8.31
CA ASN A 9 -4.13 -5.39 9.11
C ASN A 9 -4.91 -4.34 9.89
N SER A 10 -4.57 -3.07 9.77
CA SER A 10 -5.30 -1.99 10.44
C SER A 10 -6.68 -1.81 9.82
N GLU A 11 -7.73 -1.95 10.63
CA GLU A 11 -9.09 -1.75 10.16
C GLU A 11 -9.32 -0.33 9.65
N GLU A 12 -8.73 0.65 10.30
CA GLU A 12 -8.85 2.04 9.89
C GLU A 12 -8.26 2.25 8.49
N ILE A 13 -7.08 1.73 8.24
CA ILE A 13 -6.42 1.84 6.93
C ILE A 13 -7.20 1.07 5.88
N ARG A 14 -7.68 -0.14 6.20
CA ARG A 14 -8.50 -0.92 5.28
C ARG A 14 -9.78 -0.17 4.92
N THR A 15 -10.39 0.51 5.88
CA THR A 15 -11.59 1.31 5.64
C THR A 15 -11.29 2.46 4.68
N TYR A 16 -10.20 3.18 4.87
CA TYR A 16 -9.81 4.26 3.95
C TYR A 16 -9.55 3.76 2.54
N ILE A 17 -8.89 2.62 2.40
CA ILE A 17 -8.61 2.03 1.09
C ILE A 17 -9.92 1.63 0.41
N ALA A 18 -10.83 0.99 1.15
CA ALA A 18 -12.13 0.58 0.61
C ALA A 18 -12.96 1.77 0.16
N LEU A 19 -12.97 2.87 0.95
CA LEU A 19 -13.71 4.07 0.60
C LEU A 19 -13.12 4.76 -0.63
N ALA A 20 -11.80 4.80 -0.74
CA ALA A 20 -11.13 5.36 -1.91
C ALA A 20 -11.48 4.57 -3.18
N ASP A 21 -11.44 3.24 -3.08
CA ASP A 21 -11.79 2.36 -4.20
C ASP A 21 -13.25 2.57 -4.63
N GLU A 22 -14.16 2.59 -3.66
CA GLU A 22 -15.60 2.79 -3.92
C GLU A 22 -15.86 4.13 -4.62
N SER A 23 -15.22 5.20 -4.16
CA SER A 23 -15.37 6.53 -4.75
C SER A 23 -14.85 6.57 -6.18
N LEU A 24 -13.72 5.95 -6.44
CA LEU A 24 -13.10 5.93 -7.76
C LEU A 24 -13.88 5.07 -8.74
N VAL A 25 -14.42 3.94 -8.30
CA VAL A 25 -15.29 3.10 -9.12
C VAL A 25 -16.54 3.89 -9.53
N ALA A 26 -17.12 4.63 -8.61
CA ALA A 26 -18.28 5.47 -8.91
C ALA A 26 -18.00 6.55 -9.96
N LEU A 27 -16.75 7.00 -10.06
CA LEU A 27 -16.30 7.97 -11.05
C LEU A 27 -15.79 7.33 -12.35
N GLY A 28 -15.82 6.00 -12.46
CA GLY A 28 -15.39 5.29 -13.64
C GLY A 28 -13.93 4.86 -13.65
N PHE A 29 -13.22 5.01 -12.55
CA PHE A 29 -11.85 4.53 -12.41
C PHE A 29 -11.85 3.15 -11.75
N THR A 30 -10.94 2.28 -12.15
CA THR A 30 -11.04 0.87 -11.79
C THR A 30 -9.86 0.29 -11.06
N GLU A 31 -8.87 0.94 -10.61
CA GLU A 31 -7.72 0.27 -10.03
C GLU A 31 -7.05 0.98 -8.87
N HIS A 32 -7.83 1.21 -7.80
CA HIS A 32 -7.28 1.73 -6.56
C HIS A 32 -7.69 0.87 -5.37
N SER A 33 -7.82 -0.44 -5.64
CA SER A 33 -8.25 -1.44 -4.68
C SER A 33 -7.08 -1.96 -3.84
N PHE A 34 -7.41 -2.85 -2.91
CA PHE A 34 -6.41 -3.60 -2.15
C PHE A 34 -5.41 -4.32 -3.07
N ALA A 35 -5.87 -4.85 -4.21
CA ALA A 35 -5.00 -5.51 -5.16
C ALA A 35 -3.93 -4.57 -5.71
N HIS A 36 -4.31 -3.34 -6.04
CA HIS A 36 -3.36 -2.35 -6.55
C HIS A 36 -2.31 -1.98 -5.51
N VAL A 37 -2.74 -1.59 -4.30
CA VAL A 37 -1.78 -1.15 -3.26
C VAL A 37 -0.90 -2.29 -2.78
N THR A 38 -1.43 -3.52 -2.75
CA THR A 38 -0.63 -4.70 -2.44
C THR A 38 0.42 -4.94 -3.50
N HIS A 39 0.05 -4.82 -4.77
CA HIS A 39 0.98 -4.97 -5.88
C HIS A 39 2.10 -3.92 -5.83
N VAL A 40 1.75 -2.67 -5.55
CA VAL A 40 2.75 -1.60 -5.41
C VAL A 40 3.71 -1.91 -4.27
N ALA A 41 3.20 -2.32 -3.11
CA ALA A 41 4.04 -2.66 -1.96
C ALA A 41 5.01 -3.82 -2.28
N GLU A 42 4.53 -4.84 -2.98
CA GLU A 42 5.38 -5.98 -3.36
C GLU A 42 6.43 -5.59 -4.40
N THR A 43 6.08 -4.73 -5.34
CA THR A 43 7.01 -4.21 -6.33
C THR A 43 8.12 -3.40 -5.67
N VAL A 44 7.77 -2.53 -4.72
CA VAL A 44 8.74 -1.75 -3.95
C VAL A 44 9.66 -2.67 -3.17
N LYS A 45 9.11 -3.70 -2.53
CA LYS A 45 9.91 -4.69 -1.81
C LYS A 45 10.95 -5.33 -2.73
N TYR A 46 10.51 -5.82 -3.88
CA TYR A 46 11.40 -6.45 -4.85
C TYR A 46 12.51 -5.50 -5.30
N LEU A 47 12.17 -4.27 -5.65
CA LEU A 47 13.14 -3.30 -6.11
C LEU A 47 14.17 -2.95 -5.04
N LEU A 48 13.72 -2.69 -3.82
CA LEU A 48 14.62 -2.30 -2.75
C LEU A 48 15.52 -3.45 -2.30
N GLU A 49 14.98 -4.67 -2.25
CA GLU A 49 15.79 -5.85 -1.95
C GLU A 49 16.86 -6.09 -3.02
N THR A 50 16.48 -5.94 -4.28
CA THR A 50 17.41 -6.10 -5.40
C THR A 50 18.52 -5.06 -5.36
N LEU A 51 18.20 -3.84 -4.91
CA LEU A 51 19.18 -2.76 -4.80
C LEU A 51 20.03 -2.84 -3.51
N GLY A 52 19.75 -3.79 -2.63
CA GLY A 52 20.57 -4.04 -1.46
C GLY A 52 20.22 -3.20 -0.23
N TYR A 53 19.04 -2.64 -0.16
CA TYR A 53 18.61 -1.88 1.02
C TYR A 53 18.37 -2.80 2.20
N SER A 54 18.44 -2.22 3.42
CA SER A 54 18.23 -2.98 4.65
C SER A 54 16.76 -3.44 4.76
N GLN A 55 16.53 -4.47 5.58
CA GLN A 55 15.19 -4.99 5.81
C GLN A 55 14.22 -3.90 6.30
N ARG A 56 14.69 -3.01 7.18
CA ARG A 56 13.85 -1.92 7.68
C ARG A 56 13.54 -0.90 6.58
N GLU A 57 14.50 -0.58 5.75
CA GLU A 57 14.28 0.32 4.61
C GLU A 57 13.28 -0.28 3.61
N VAL A 58 13.41 -1.57 3.35
CA VAL A 58 12.46 -2.30 2.49
C VAL A 58 11.05 -2.20 3.08
N GLU A 59 10.90 -2.44 4.38
CA GLU A 59 9.60 -2.38 5.03
C GLU A 59 8.99 -0.98 4.98
N LEU A 60 9.80 0.04 5.24
CA LEU A 60 9.32 1.43 5.14
C LEU A 60 8.87 1.76 3.71
N GLY A 61 9.59 1.27 2.71
CA GLY A 61 9.19 1.42 1.32
C GLY A 61 7.87 0.72 1.00
N GLN A 62 7.66 -0.48 1.55
CA GLN A 62 6.41 -1.20 1.38
C GLN A 62 5.23 -0.43 2.00
N ILE A 63 5.43 0.11 3.20
CA ILE A 63 4.41 0.91 3.87
C ILE A 63 4.06 2.14 3.03
N ALA A 64 5.08 2.85 2.55
CA ALA A 64 4.87 4.03 1.72
C ALA A 64 4.09 3.68 0.44
N GLY A 65 4.45 2.58 -0.23
CA GLY A 65 3.76 2.13 -1.42
C GLY A 65 2.31 1.74 -1.15
N TYR A 66 2.07 1.06 -0.03
CA TYR A 66 0.74 0.63 0.35
C TYR A 66 -0.18 1.81 0.64
N LEU A 67 0.36 2.88 1.22
CA LEU A 67 -0.42 4.04 1.66
C LEU A 67 -0.46 5.19 0.65
N HIS A 68 0.22 5.07 -0.49
CA HIS A 68 0.42 6.21 -1.39
C HIS A 68 -0.87 6.83 -1.94
N ASP A 69 -1.94 6.06 -2.05
CA ASP A 69 -3.22 6.54 -2.56
C ASP A 69 -4.24 6.89 -1.48
N ILE A 70 -3.90 6.71 -0.21
CA ILE A 70 -4.80 7.07 0.88
C ILE A 70 -4.87 8.58 0.99
N GLY A 71 -6.07 9.12 0.99
CA GLY A 71 -6.32 10.55 1.13
C GLY A 71 -6.45 11.30 -0.19
N ASN A 72 -6.41 10.59 -1.29
CA ASN A 72 -6.64 11.22 -2.60
C ASN A 72 -8.11 11.21 -3.01
#